data_de1ac959524f69e12f061f244f433f42
#
_entry.id   de1ac959524f69e12f061f244f433f42
#
_cell.length_a   1.000
_cell.length_b   1.000
_cell.length_c   1.000
_cell.angle_alpha   90.00
_cell.angle_beta   90.00
_cell.angle_gamma   90.00
#
_symmetry.space_group_name_H-M   'P 1'
#
loop_
_entity.id
_entity.type
_entity.pdbx_description
1 polymer ?
#
loop_
_entity_poly.entity_id
_entity_poly.type
_entity_poly.pdbx_seq_one_letter_code
_entity_poly.pdbx_strand_id
1 'polypeptide(L)'
;AEEGDGSHPDRPLAAVEDWRQRLAGEPALGGIGVGVLTGRMSGEDKAAAMADFASGNTPVLVSTTVIEVGVDVPEASMMVILDAERFGLSQLHQLRGRVGRGSRPSLCVAVTGAEVGSIAFHRLKAFASTTDGFALAEADLELRSEGDVLGASQSGRTSGLDLLRVTRDARLIATARRQAERIVAADPQLSDHRALAAAIVERLDEESQAFLERA
;
A
#
# COMPACT_ATOMS: atom_id res chain seq x y z
N ALA A 1 11.78 5.26 -10.20
CA ALA A 1 12.61 4.98 -9.05
C ALA A 1 11.91 5.61 -7.86
N GLU A 2 11.17 4.83 -7.11
CA GLU A 2 10.49 5.26 -5.90
C GLU A 2 11.51 5.20 -4.76
N GLU A 3 11.84 6.36 -4.24
CA GLU A 3 12.68 6.51 -3.07
C GLU A 3 11.93 6.02 -1.83
N GLY A 4 12.57 5.09 -1.14
CA GLY A 4 12.00 4.40 -0.02
C GLY A 4 11.90 5.25 1.23
N ASP A 5 10.91 4.95 2.00
CA ASP A 5 10.82 5.24 3.41
C ASP A 5 11.95 4.51 4.16
N GLY A 6 12.47 5.08 5.23
CA GLY A 6 13.64 4.70 6.01
C GLY A 6 13.79 3.25 6.48
N SER A 7 13.59 2.28 5.61
CA SER A 7 13.92 0.89 5.84
C SER A 7 15.43 0.68 5.63
N HIS A 8 16.10 0.12 6.61
CA HIS A 8 17.53 -0.18 6.68
C HIS A 8 18.14 -0.52 5.31
N PRO A 9 19.07 0.29 4.77
CA PRO A 9 19.65 0.08 3.46
C PRO A 9 20.54 -1.18 3.35
N ASP A 10 20.86 -1.83 4.46
CA ASP A 10 21.88 -2.88 4.54
C ASP A 10 21.31 -4.31 4.65
N ARG A 11 19.97 -4.51 4.65
CA ARG A 11 19.43 -5.85 4.66
C ARG A 11 19.20 -6.33 3.23
N PRO A 12 20.02 -7.30 2.71
CA PRO A 12 19.78 -7.83 1.38
C PRO A 12 18.37 -8.42 1.32
N LEU A 13 17.68 -8.13 0.22
CA LEU A 13 16.40 -8.79 -0.08
C LEU A 13 16.58 -10.28 0.09
N ALA A 14 15.65 -10.92 0.78
CA ALA A 14 15.62 -12.36 0.88
C ALA A 14 15.68 -12.95 -0.53
N ALA A 15 16.86 -13.47 -0.92
CA ALA A 15 17.03 -14.02 -2.24
C ALA A 15 16.13 -15.26 -2.32
N VAL A 16 15.31 -15.34 -3.34
CA VAL A 16 14.37 -16.45 -3.55
C VAL A 16 15.09 -17.80 -3.46
N GLU A 17 16.30 -17.86 -4.01
CA GLU A 17 17.10 -19.08 -4.00
C GLU A 17 17.60 -19.45 -2.60
N ASP A 18 17.99 -18.48 -1.78
CA ASP A 18 18.40 -18.73 -0.39
C ASP A 18 17.24 -19.29 0.43
N TRP A 19 16.04 -18.76 0.25
CA TRP A 19 14.86 -19.30 0.90
C TRP A 19 14.47 -20.67 0.41
N ARG A 20 14.59 -20.92 -0.90
CA ARG A 20 14.38 -22.27 -1.45
C ARG A 20 15.30 -23.30 -0.80
N GLN A 21 16.59 -22.97 -0.70
CA GLN A 21 17.58 -23.85 -0.10
C GLN A 21 17.32 -24.08 1.41
N ARG A 22 16.98 -23.01 2.13
CA ARG A 22 16.62 -23.10 3.56
C ARG A 22 15.41 -23.99 3.79
N LEU A 23 14.34 -23.79 3.02
CA LEU A 23 13.13 -24.58 3.13
C LEU A 23 13.35 -26.06 2.72
N ALA A 24 14.13 -26.30 1.67
CA ALA A 24 14.49 -27.67 1.26
C ALA A 24 15.36 -28.40 2.29
N GLY A 25 16.13 -27.67 3.09
CA GLY A 25 16.95 -28.20 4.17
C GLY A 25 16.22 -28.32 5.51
N GLU A 26 14.98 -27.83 5.63
CA GLU A 26 14.21 -27.86 6.87
C GLU A 26 13.66 -29.26 7.15
N PRO A 27 14.03 -29.91 8.27
CA PRO A 27 13.59 -31.29 8.57
C PRO A 27 12.06 -31.45 8.60
N ALA A 28 11.33 -30.42 9.01
CA ALA A 28 9.86 -30.42 9.04
C ALA A 28 9.23 -30.47 7.64
N LEU A 29 9.99 -30.10 6.61
CA LEU A 29 9.59 -30.11 5.20
C LEU A 29 10.27 -31.24 4.41
N GLY A 30 10.87 -32.21 5.11
CA GLY A 30 11.60 -33.31 4.49
C GLY A 30 10.77 -34.06 3.44
N GLY A 31 11.26 -34.13 2.21
CA GLY A 31 10.57 -34.74 1.08
C GLY A 31 9.50 -33.90 0.39
N ILE A 32 9.27 -32.67 0.86
CA ILE A 32 8.34 -31.73 0.22
C ILE A 32 9.07 -30.96 -0.89
N GLY A 33 8.50 -30.96 -2.11
CA GLY A 33 8.99 -30.17 -3.23
C GLY A 33 8.86 -28.67 -2.99
N VAL A 34 9.96 -27.92 -3.19
CA VAL A 34 9.98 -26.45 -3.10
C VAL A 34 10.25 -25.87 -4.49
N GLY A 35 9.22 -25.31 -5.11
CA GLY A 35 9.30 -24.62 -6.40
C GLY A 35 9.76 -23.16 -6.26
N VAL A 36 10.17 -22.59 -7.38
CA VAL A 36 10.60 -21.18 -7.49
C VAL A 36 9.85 -20.50 -8.62
N LEU A 37 9.44 -19.24 -8.38
CA LEU A 37 8.84 -18.39 -9.41
C LEU A 37 9.42 -16.98 -9.34
N THR A 38 10.13 -16.56 -10.39
CA THR A 38 10.75 -15.23 -10.45
C THR A 38 10.42 -14.49 -11.74
N GLY A 39 10.55 -13.17 -11.73
CA GLY A 39 10.33 -12.32 -12.90
C GLY A 39 11.25 -12.63 -14.08
N ARG A 40 12.42 -13.19 -13.80
CA ARG A 40 13.47 -13.49 -14.79
C ARG A 40 13.26 -14.80 -15.56
N MET A 41 12.37 -15.66 -15.11
CA MET A 41 12.03 -16.93 -15.78
C MET A 41 11.31 -16.66 -17.10
N SER A 42 11.47 -17.56 -18.07
CA SER A 42 10.71 -17.55 -19.31
C SER A 42 9.20 -17.75 -19.02
N GLY A 43 8.34 -17.41 -19.97
CA GLY A 43 6.90 -17.65 -19.83
C GLY A 43 6.56 -19.14 -19.67
N GLU A 44 7.30 -20.01 -20.36
CA GLU A 44 7.16 -21.46 -20.30
C GLU A 44 7.56 -22.02 -18.92
N ASP A 45 8.73 -21.60 -18.40
CA ASP A 45 9.18 -22.01 -17.06
C ASP A 45 8.24 -21.54 -15.95
N LYS A 46 7.69 -20.33 -16.07
CA LYS A 46 6.67 -19.83 -15.13
C LYS A 46 5.41 -20.67 -15.16
N ALA A 47 4.95 -21.02 -16.34
CA ALA A 47 3.76 -21.87 -16.51
C ALA A 47 3.98 -23.27 -15.95
N ALA A 48 5.16 -23.86 -16.17
CA ALA A 48 5.52 -25.17 -15.63
C ALA A 48 5.59 -25.13 -14.09
N ALA A 49 6.28 -24.15 -13.49
CA ALA A 49 6.37 -24.01 -12.04
C ALA A 49 4.97 -23.83 -11.39
N MET A 50 4.09 -23.11 -12.06
CA MET A 50 2.72 -22.92 -11.58
C MET A 50 1.87 -24.18 -11.71
N ALA A 51 2.03 -24.94 -12.78
CA ALA A 51 1.35 -26.22 -12.97
C ALA A 51 1.77 -27.23 -11.90
N ASP A 52 3.07 -27.30 -11.56
CA ASP A 52 3.59 -28.16 -10.50
C ASP A 52 3.06 -27.75 -9.12
N PHE A 53 2.96 -26.44 -8.85
CA PHE A 53 2.37 -25.95 -7.62
C PHE A 53 0.87 -26.25 -7.55
N ALA A 54 0.12 -26.00 -8.61
CA ALA A 54 -1.32 -26.24 -8.65
C ALA A 54 -1.68 -27.73 -8.56
N SER A 55 -0.85 -28.61 -9.14
CA SER A 55 -1.04 -30.07 -9.04
C SER A 55 -0.62 -30.67 -7.69
N GLY A 56 0.08 -29.89 -6.85
CA GLY A 56 0.63 -30.35 -5.59
C GLY A 56 1.97 -31.11 -5.69
N ASN A 57 2.60 -31.17 -6.88
CA ASN A 57 3.94 -31.76 -7.04
C ASN A 57 4.98 -30.94 -6.27
N THR A 58 4.84 -29.62 -6.25
CA THR A 58 5.64 -28.71 -5.44
C THR A 58 4.71 -27.87 -4.54
N PRO A 59 4.27 -28.42 -3.39
CA PRO A 59 3.28 -27.75 -2.54
C PRO A 59 3.79 -26.49 -1.84
N VAL A 60 5.08 -26.18 -1.92
CA VAL A 60 5.67 -24.93 -1.47
C VAL A 60 6.25 -24.18 -2.67
N LEU A 61 5.85 -22.92 -2.86
CA LEU A 61 6.35 -22.06 -3.92
C LEU A 61 7.00 -20.81 -3.31
N VAL A 62 8.28 -20.58 -3.60
CA VAL A 62 9.01 -19.35 -3.22
C VAL A 62 9.04 -18.42 -4.41
N SER A 63 8.57 -17.20 -4.23
CA SER A 63 8.38 -16.28 -5.34
C SER A 63 8.78 -14.86 -5.01
N THR A 64 9.16 -14.11 -6.05
CA THR A 64 9.16 -12.64 -5.99
C THR A 64 7.73 -12.12 -6.18
N THR A 65 7.54 -10.79 -6.13
CA THR A 65 6.25 -10.10 -6.31
C THR A 65 5.51 -10.37 -7.64
N VAL A 66 6.09 -11.17 -8.53
CA VAL A 66 5.52 -11.54 -9.84
C VAL A 66 4.14 -12.23 -9.73
N ILE A 67 3.78 -12.75 -8.55
CA ILE A 67 2.46 -13.36 -8.28
C ILE A 67 1.32 -12.33 -8.31
N GLU A 68 1.60 -11.03 -8.39
CA GLU A 68 0.56 -9.99 -8.45
C GLU A 68 -0.34 -10.12 -9.69
N VAL A 69 0.12 -10.77 -10.78
CA VAL A 69 -0.61 -10.81 -12.04
C VAL A 69 -1.00 -12.24 -12.43
N GLY A 70 -2.30 -12.52 -12.43
CA GLY A 70 -2.89 -13.59 -13.22
C GLY A 70 -2.78 -15.02 -12.69
N VAL A 71 -2.22 -15.26 -11.51
CA VAL A 71 -2.07 -16.60 -10.95
C VAL A 71 -3.13 -16.84 -9.87
N ASP A 72 -4.08 -17.69 -10.17
CA ASP A 72 -5.10 -18.15 -9.23
C ASP A 72 -4.87 -19.63 -8.92
N VAL A 73 -4.56 -19.95 -7.67
CA VAL A 73 -4.44 -21.32 -7.21
C VAL A 73 -5.43 -21.55 -6.06
N PRO A 74 -6.64 -22.03 -6.36
CA PRO A 74 -7.72 -22.18 -5.38
C PRO A 74 -7.33 -23.04 -4.16
N GLU A 75 -6.44 -24.02 -4.36
CA GLU A 75 -5.97 -24.91 -3.30
C GLU A 75 -4.88 -24.31 -2.41
N ALA A 76 -4.33 -23.14 -2.76
CA ALA A 76 -3.36 -22.44 -1.93
C ALA A 76 -4.03 -21.95 -0.64
N SER A 77 -3.61 -22.50 0.49
CA SER A 77 -4.20 -22.23 1.80
C SER A 77 -3.32 -21.34 2.69
N MET A 78 -2.04 -21.15 2.34
CA MET A 78 -1.12 -20.34 3.12
C MET A 78 -0.35 -19.37 2.23
N MET A 79 -0.22 -18.14 2.71
CA MET A 79 0.66 -17.10 2.15
C MET A 79 1.57 -16.60 3.26
N VAL A 80 2.88 -16.55 3.01
CA VAL A 80 3.87 -15.94 3.89
C VAL A 80 4.53 -14.79 3.12
N ILE A 81 4.39 -13.57 3.60
CA ILE A 81 4.96 -12.37 3.00
C ILE A 81 6.15 -11.95 3.85
N LEU A 82 7.35 -12.08 3.30
CA LEU A 82 8.60 -11.68 3.94
C LEU A 82 8.86 -10.20 3.69
N ASP A 83 9.54 -9.53 4.63
CA ASP A 83 9.82 -8.08 4.57
C ASP A 83 8.54 -7.27 4.27
N ALA A 84 7.45 -7.63 4.97
CA ALA A 84 6.10 -7.14 4.69
C ALA A 84 5.96 -5.61 4.83
N GLU A 85 6.82 -4.97 5.62
CA GLU A 85 6.90 -3.52 5.77
C GLU A 85 7.20 -2.76 4.47
N ARG A 86 7.76 -3.45 3.48
CA ARG A 86 8.12 -2.87 2.17
C ARG A 86 6.95 -2.78 1.21
N PHE A 87 5.82 -3.40 1.56
CA PHE A 87 4.61 -3.42 0.73
C PHE A 87 3.60 -2.37 1.20
N GLY A 88 2.94 -1.73 0.24
CA GLY A 88 1.75 -0.92 0.53
C GLY A 88 0.55 -1.77 0.94
N LEU A 89 -0.42 -1.16 1.66
CA LEU A 89 -1.62 -1.88 2.10
C LEU A 89 -2.41 -2.50 0.94
N SER A 90 -2.49 -1.81 -0.19
CA SER A 90 -3.15 -2.34 -1.40
C SER A 90 -2.45 -3.58 -1.95
N GLN A 91 -1.11 -3.58 -1.99
CA GLN A 91 -0.34 -4.75 -2.44
C GLN A 91 -0.49 -5.93 -1.49
N LEU A 92 -0.39 -5.70 -0.18
CA LEU A 92 -0.63 -6.73 0.83
C LEU A 92 -2.03 -7.32 0.70
N HIS A 93 -3.05 -6.49 0.47
CA HIS A 93 -4.42 -6.94 0.26
C HIS A 93 -4.55 -7.79 -1.01
N GLN A 94 -3.92 -7.40 -2.12
CA GLN A 94 -3.90 -8.17 -3.36
C GLN A 94 -3.20 -9.52 -3.18
N LEU A 95 -2.06 -9.56 -2.49
CA LEU A 95 -1.34 -10.80 -2.18
C LEU A 95 -2.20 -11.73 -1.30
N ARG A 96 -2.79 -11.21 -0.23
CA ARG A 96 -3.71 -12.01 0.62
C ARG A 96 -4.88 -12.58 -0.18
N GLY A 97 -5.40 -11.83 -1.13
CA GLY A 97 -6.49 -12.25 -2.03
C GLY A 97 -6.11 -13.39 -2.98
N ARG A 98 -4.84 -13.81 -3.04
CA ARG A 98 -4.40 -14.96 -3.85
C ARG A 98 -4.55 -16.30 -3.16
N VAL A 99 -4.80 -16.32 -1.85
CA VAL A 99 -5.07 -17.54 -1.07
C VAL A 99 -6.49 -17.48 -0.50
N GLY A 100 -7.04 -18.66 -0.17
CA GLY A 100 -8.36 -18.76 0.46
C GLY A 100 -9.53 -18.60 -0.51
N ARG A 101 -9.33 -18.87 -1.79
CA ARG A 101 -10.42 -18.88 -2.79
C ARG A 101 -11.13 -20.23 -2.85
N GLY A 102 -10.57 -21.26 -2.25
CA GLY A 102 -11.17 -22.58 -2.12
C GLY A 102 -12.08 -22.69 -0.89
N SER A 103 -12.52 -23.91 -0.61
CA SER A 103 -13.37 -24.24 0.55
C SER A 103 -12.60 -24.39 1.86
N ARG A 104 -11.28 -24.34 1.83
CA ARG A 104 -10.41 -24.54 3.01
C ARG A 104 -10.12 -23.22 3.71
N PRO A 105 -9.99 -23.21 5.05
CA PRO A 105 -9.47 -22.07 5.77
C PRO A 105 -8.10 -21.65 5.24
N SER A 106 -7.86 -20.36 5.13
CA SER A 106 -6.59 -19.82 4.66
C SER A 106 -5.92 -18.94 5.70
N LEU A 107 -4.59 -18.89 5.65
CA LEU A 107 -3.76 -18.10 6.53
C LEU A 107 -2.82 -17.22 5.70
N CYS A 108 -2.80 -15.91 5.99
CA CYS A 108 -1.81 -14.99 5.45
C CYS A 108 -0.95 -14.45 6.59
N VAL A 109 0.35 -14.69 6.53
CA VAL A 109 1.32 -14.27 7.54
C VAL A 109 2.22 -13.19 6.96
N ALA A 110 2.25 -12.03 7.61
CA ALA A 110 3.16 -10.95 7.29
C ALA A 110 4.35 -10.98 8.27
N VAL A 111 5.54 -11.26 7.75
CA VAL A 111 6.79 -11.27 8.52
C VAL A 111 7.49 -9.92 8.32
N THR A 112 7.84 -9.26 9.41
CA THR A 112 8.40 -7.91 9.36
C THR A 112 9.54 -7.71 10.34
N GLY A 113 10.49 -6.86 9.97
CA GLY A 113 11.51 -6.30 10.84
C GLY A 113 11.20 -4.88 11.31
N ALA A 114 10.01 -4.35 11.00
CA ALA A 114 9.64 -2.99 11.38
C ALA A 114 9.57 -2.81 12.90
N GLU A 115 10.07 -1.69 13.38
CA GLU A 115 10.01 -1.33 14.80
C GLU A 115 8.56 -1.14 15.25
N VAL A 116 8.26 -1.62 16.47
CA VAL A 116 6.96 -1.43 17.10
C VAL A 116 6.69 0.08 17.29
N GLY A 117 5.53 0.53 16.78
CA GLY A 117 5.15 1.95 16.81
C GLY A 117 5.55 2.74 15.56
N SER A 118 6.33 2.17 14.64
CA SER A 118 6.58 2.80 13.34
C SER A 118 5.33 2.83 12.46
N ILE A 119 5.29 3.73 11.48
CA ILE A 119 4.20 3.79 10.48
C ILE A 119 4.06 2.45 9.74
N ALA A 120 5.18 1.83 9.40
CA ALA A 120 5.21 0.51 8.77
C ALA A 120 4.56 -0.56 9.66
N PHE A 121 4.84 -0.55 10.96
CA PHE A 121 4.22 -1.47 11.92
C PHE A 121 2.71 -1.21 12.04
N HIS A 122 2.26 0.05 12.11
CA HIS A 122 0.85 0.40 12.15
C HIS A 122 0.11 -0.03 10.88
N ARG A 123 0.75 0.09 9.71
CA ARG A 123 0.24 -0.41 8.43
C ARG A 123 0.00 -1.92 8.47
N LEU A 124 0.96 -2.69 8.96
CA LEU A 124 0.84 -4.15 9.08
C LEU A 124 -0.21 -4.55 10.12
N LYS A 125 -0.34 -3.80 11.20
CA LYS A 125 -1.41 -4.01 12.19
C LYS A 125 -2.79 -3.77 11.59
N ALA A 126 -2.97 -2.72 10.78
CA ALA A 126 -4.21 -2.48 10.04
C ALA A 126 -4.50 -3.63 9.07
N PHE A 127 -3.50 -4.09 8.31
CA PHE A 127 -3.61 -5.26 7.42
C PHE A 127 -4.06 -6.53 8.15
N ALA A 128 -3.54 -6.78 9.34
CA ALA A 128 -3.91 -7.95 10.15
C ALA A 128 -5.30 -7.85 10.79
N SER A 129 -5.82 -6.63 11.03
CA SER A 129 -7.06 -6.41 11.76
C SER A 129 -8.33 -6.58 10.92
N THR A 130 -8.24 -6.44 9.58
CA THR A 130 -9.42 -6.52 8.71
C THR A 130 -9.09 -7.17 7.36
N THR A 131 -10.10 -7.81 6.77
CA THR A 131 -10.06 -8.30 5.38
C THR A 131 -10.82 -7.40 4.41
N ASP A 132 -11.48 -6.37 4.91
CA ASP A 132 -12.23 -5.39 4.10
C ASP A 132 -11.27 -4.44 3.39
N GLY A 133 -11.30 -4.45 2.05
CA GLY A 133 -10.46 -3.59 1.21
C GLY A 133 -10.75 -2.11 1.35
N PHE A 134 -12.01 -1.71 1.63
CA PHE A 134 -12.38 -0.32 1.87
C PHE A 134 -11.82 0.19 3.20
N ALA A 135 -11.95 -0.61 4.26
CA ALA A 135 -11.36 -0.27 5.57
C ALA A 135 -9.83 -0.17 5.49
N LEU A 136 -9.17 -1.01 4.68
CA LEU A 136 -7.73 -0.91 4.44
C LEU A 136 -7.35 0.35 3.64
N ALA A 137 -8.16 0.76 2.66
CA ALA A 137 -7.92 1.99 1.91
C ALA A 137 -8.08 3.24 2.80
N GLU A 138 -9.07 3.25 3.71
CA GLU A 138 -9.22 4.31 4.71
C GLU A 138 -8.02 4.35 5.66
N ALA A 139 -7.58 3.20 6.17
CA ALA A 139 -6.40 3.12 7.03
C ALA A 139 -5.11 3.58 6.32
N ASP A 140 -4.93 3.25 5.03
CA ASP A 140 -3.78 3.71 4.24
C ASP A 140 -3.77 5.23 4.10
N LEU A 141 -4.94 5.82 3.87
CA LEU A 141 -5.08 7.27 3.75
C LEU A 141 -4.82 7.99 5.09
N GLU A 142 -5.29 7.41 6.21
CA GLU A 142 -5.00 7.94 7.56
C GLU A 142 -3.50 7.89 7.88
N LEU A 143 -2.85 6.76 7.63
CA LEU A 143 -1.43 6.57 7.89
C LEU A 143 -0.54 7.46 7.00
N ARG A 144 -0.94 7.72 5.77
CA ARG A 144 -0.25 8.68 4.89
C ARG A 144 -0.37 10.11 5.40
N SER A 145 -1.56 10.52 5.84
CA SER A 145 -1.76 11.85 6.40
C SER A 145 -1.03 12.07 7.74
N GLU A 146 -0.88 11.01 8.56
CA GLU A 146 -0.05 11.05 9.77
C GLU A 146 1.45 11.07 9.45
N GLY A 147 1.89 10.37 8.41
CA GLY A 147 3.27 10.40 7.91
C GLY A 147 3.67 11.77 7.38
N ASP A 148 2.78 12.45 6.66
CA ASP A 148 2.99 13.83 6.22
C ASP A 148 3.11 14.82 7.40
N VAL A 149 2.40 14.59 8.50
CA VAL A 149 2.50 15.44 9.70
C VAL A 149 3.81 15.20 10.47
N LEU A 150 4.32 13.97 10.49
CA LEU A 150 5.54 13.61 11.21
C LEU A 150 6.82 13.70 10.36
N GLY A 151 6.69 13.66 9.02
CA GLY A 151 7.79 13.71 8.06
C GLY A 151 7.89 15.00 7.24
N ALA A 152 7.12 16.02 7.55
CA ALA A 152 6.85 17.21 6.75
C ALA A 152 8.03 18.18 6.56
N SER A 153 9.26 17.71 6.38
CA SER A 153 10.35 18.63 6.03
C SER A 153 10.99 18.40 4.65
N GLN A 154 10.49 17.49 3.79
CA GLN A 154 11.20 17.18 2.54
C GLN A 154 10.39 17.04 1.24
N SER A 155 9.09 17.25 1.21
CA SER A 155 8.41 17.41 -0.08
C SER A 155 7.36 18.49 0.01
N GLY A 156 7.65 19.63 -0.62
CA GLY A 156 6.92 20.89 -0.61
C GLY A 156 5.50 20.84 -1.18
N ARG A 157 4.63 20.05 -0.58
CA ARG A 157 3.19 20.07 -0.73
C ARG A 157 2.53 19.80 0.61
N THR A 158 2.64 20.76 1.51
CA THR A 158 1.67 20.87 2.59
C THR A 158 0.29 21.06 1.96
N SER A 159 -0.62 20.13 2.19
CA SER A 159 -2.04 20.41 1.95
C SER A 159 -2.35 21.66 2.76
N GLY A 160 -2.80 22.74 2.12
CA GLY A 160 -3.11 23.99 2.79
C GLY A 160 -4.27 23.93 3.79
N LEU A 161 -4.61 22.74 4.25
CA LEU A 161 -5.66 22.42 5.20
C LEU A 161 -5.05 21.86 6.49
N ASP A 162 -4.35 22.71 7.25
CA ASP A 162 -3.66 22.34 8.49
C ASP A 162 -4.56 21.73 9.58
N LEU A 163 -5.88 21.86 9.46
CA LEU A 163 -6.86 21.46 10.46
C LEU A 163 -7.87 20.40 10.00
N LEU A 164 -7.94 20.08 8.69
CA LEU A 164 -8.94 19.18 8.14
C LEU A 164 -8.31 17.86 7.66
N ARG A 165 -8.82 16.75 8.15
CA ARG A 165 -8.48 15.41 7.67
C ARG A 165 -9.53 14.97 6.66
N VAL A 166 -9.10 14.64 5.43
CA VAL A 166 -9.99 14.32 4.30
C VAL A 166 -10.96 13.19 4.64
N THR A 167 -10.52 12.17 5.36
CA THR A 167 -11.34 11.03 5.78
C THR A 167 -12.31 11.37 6.89
N ARG A 168 -11.84 12.03 7.95
CA ARG A 168 -12.62 12.36 9.14
C ARG A 168 -13.62 13.47 8.89
N ASP A 169 -13.21 14.47 8.11
CA ASP A 169 -13.94 15.72 7.93
C ASP A 169 -14.62 15.80 6.55
N ALA A 170 -14.80 14.67 5.85
CA ALA A 170 -15.37 14.60 4.50
C ALA A 170 -16.72 15.33 4.38
N ARG A 171 -17.59 15.24 5.38
CA ARG A 171 -18.87 15.97 5.41
C ARG A 171 -18.69 17.49 5.52
N LEU A 172 -17.72 17.92 6.33
CA LEU A 172 -17.39 19.34 6.50
C LEU A 172 -16.78 19.89 5.20
N ILE A 173 -15.86 19.16 4.59
CA ILE A 173 -15.24 19.50 3.30
C ILE A 173 -16.31 19.62 2.21
N ALA A 174 -17.22 18.64 2.09
CA ALA A 174 -18.31 18.69 1.12
C ALA A 174 -19.27 19.87 1.36
N THR A 175 -19.51 20.24 2.62
CA THR A 175 -20.34 21.39 2.97
C THR A 175 -19.63 22.71 2.65
N ALA A 176 -18.35 22.83 3.00
CA ALA A 176 -17.53 23.99 2.68
C ALA A 176 -17.44 24.20 1.16
N ARG A 177 -17.25 23.14 0.39
CA ARG A 177 -17.22 23.19 -1.07
C ARG A 177 -18.53 23.74 -1.65
N ARG A 178 -19.67 23.22 -1.24
CA ARG A 178 -20.99 23.72 -1.70
C ARG A 178 -21.21 25.19 -1.36
N GLN A 179 -20.72 25.65 -0.19
CA GLN A 179 -20.81 27.07 0.17
C GLN A 179 -19.88 27.92 -0.68
N ALA A 180 -18.64 27.47 -0.91
CA ALA A 180 -17.70 28.16 -1.78
C ALA A 180 -18.26 28.29 -3.22
N GLU A 181 -18.81 27.23 -3.78
CA GLU A 181 -19.46 27.24 -5.10
C GLU A 181 -20.59 28.28 -5.17
N ARG A 182 -21.41 28.40 -4.12
CA ARG A 182 -22.49 29.42 -4.04
C ARG A 182 -21.95 30.85 -3.97
N ILE A 183 -20.93 31.08 -3.16
CA ILE A 183 -20.29 32.39 -3.01
C ILE A 183 -19.68 32.81 -4.33
N VAL A 184 -18.87 31.95 -4.95
CA VAL A 184 -18.19 32.25 -6.21
C VAL A 184 -19.19 32.44 -7.36
N ALA A 185 -20.29 31.69 -7.39
CA ALA A 185 -21.35 31.88 -8.39
C ALA A 185 -22.07 33.23 -8.26
N ALA A 186 -22.24 33.74 -7.03
CA ALA A 186 -22.91 34.99 -6.76
C ALA A 186 -21.95 36.19 -6.82
N ASP A 187 -20.69 36.04 -6.42
CA ASP A 187 -19.66 37.09 -6.32
C ASP A 187 -18.30 36.51 -6.77
N PRO A 188 -18.08 36.37 -8.08
CA PRO A 188 -16.85 35.75 -8.62
C PRO A 188 -15.56 36.48 -8.22
N GLN A 189 -15.67 37.78 -7.93
CA GLN A 189 -14.54 38.64 -7.54
C GLN A 189 -14.38 38.75 -6.01
N LEU A 190 -15.25 38.08 -5.24
CA LEU A 190 -15.30 38.16 -3.77
C LEU A 190 -15.37 39.62 -3.25
N SER A 191 -16.01 40.52 -4.00
CA SER A 191 -16.11 41.95 -3.70
C SER A 191 -16.90 42.20 -2.41
N ASP A 192 -17.94 41.43 -2.17
CA ASP A 192 -18.76 41.47 -0.96
C ASP A 192 -18.18 40.60 0.16
N HIS A 193 -17.18 39.75 -0.15
CA HIS A 193 -16.55 38.82 0.76
C HIS A 193 -15.06 39.12 1.00
N ARG A 194 -14.73 40.38 1.25
CA ARG A 194 -13.33 40.88 1.35
C ARG A 194 -12.45 40.14 2.35
N ALA A 195 -13.01 39.76 3.48
CA ALA A 195 -12.27 39.00 4.49
C ALA A 195 -11.86 37.59 3.99
N LEU A 196 -12.77 36.96 3.21
CA LEU A 196 -12.47 35.66 2.57
C LEU A 196 -11.42 35.82 1.47
N ALA A 197 -11.52 36.85 0.65
CA ALA A 197 -10.53 37.17 -0.38
C ALA A 197 -9.13 37.37 0.23
N ALA A 198 -9.02 38.17 1.30
CA ALA A 198 -7.77 38.39 2.00
C ALA A 198 -7.17 37.09 2.59
N ALA A 199 -8.00 36.25 3.21
CA ALA A 199 -7.55 34.96 3.76
C ALA A 199 -7.09 33.97 2.68
N ILE A 200 -7.68 34.01 1.49
CA ILE A 200 -7.24 33.19 0.35
C ILE A 200 -5.86 33.67 -0.14
N VAL A 201 -5.69 34.97 -0.33
CA VAL A 201 -4.41 35.58 -0.79
C VAL A 201 -3.29 35.28 0.21
N GLU A 202 -3.56 35.36 1.50
CA GLU A 202 -2.57 35.05 2.56
C GLU A 202 -2.11 33.60 2.53
N ARG A 203 -2.97 32.68 2.06
CA ARG A 203 -2.67 31.23 2.04
C ARG A 203 -2.17 30.70 0.70
N LEU A 204 -2.33 31.44 -0.36
CA LEU A 204 -1.77 31.10 -1.67
C LEU A 204 -0.31 31.57 -1.74
N ASP A 205 0.61 30.62 -1.98
CA ASP A 205 1.98 30.95 -2.35
C ASP A 205 2.04 31.56 -3.77
N GLU A 206 3.16 32.20 -4.10
CA GLU A 206 3.35 32.88 -5.40
C GLU A 206 3.19 31.92 -6.59
N GLU A 207 3.54 30.64 -6.42
CA GLU A 207 3.44 29.60 -7.45
C GLU A 207 1.98 29.19 -7.70
N SER A 208 1.19 29.09 -6.65
CA SER A 208 -0.25 28.80 -6.72
C SER A 208 -1.02 29.98 -7.32
N GLN A 209 -0.61 31.22 -7.05
CA GLN A 209 -1.18 32.42 -7.67
C GLN A 209 -0.92 32.45 -9.18
N ALA A 210 0.31 32.19 -9.61
CA ALA A 210 0.68 32.14 -11.02
C ALA A 210 -0.03 31.01 -11.80
N PHE A 211 -0.44 29.92 -11.13
CA PHE A 211 -1.22 28.84 -11.74
C PHE A 211 -2.68 29.27 -11.98
N LEU A 212 -3.29 29.99 -11.04
CA LEU A 212 -4.68 30.48 -11.17
C LEU A 212 -4.84 31.59 -12.22
N GLU A 213 -3.80 32.38 -12.45
CA GLU A 213 -3.81 33.44 -13.49
C GLU A 213 -3.70 32.89 -14.92
N ARG A 214 -3.30 31.58 -15.08
CA ARG A 214 -3.15 30.92 -16.39
C ARG A 214 -4.30 30.01 -16.76
N ALA A 215 -5.23 29.78 -15.85
CA ALA A 215 -6.40 28.90 -16.03
C ALA A 215 -7.66 29.69 -16.38
#